data_e863d1fa2c0f6b6fc97752adf2720bfb
#
_entry.id   e863d1fa2c0f6b6fc97752adf2720bfb
#
_cell.length_a   1.000
_cell.length_b   1.000
_cell.length_c   1.000
_cell.angle_alpha   90.00
_cell.angle_beta   90.00
_cell.angle_gamma   90.00
#
_symmetry.space_group_name_H-M   'P 1'
#
loop_
_entity.id
_entity.type
_entity.pdbx_description
1 polymer ?
#
loop_
_entity_poly.entity_id
_entity_poly.type
_entity_poly.pdbx_seq_one_letter_code
_entity_poly.pdbx_strand_id
1 'polypeptide(L)'
;MQQSANVSETNNLSLENIREIQDEAARIDSAMMKVVRRNGSVVGFEPSKISIAMTKAFLAVNGGQGAASARVRELVSQLTQNVVVALKRRNPTGGTVHIEDIQDQVELALMRYGEQGVARSYVLYREERNQERVRAKKEAEIDQGVVQSTLNMVVDGVAQPL
;
A
#
# COMPACT_ATOMS: atom_id res chain seq x y z
N MET A 1 -24.36 38.01 33.19
CA MET A 1 -22.90 37.94 33.04
C MET A 1 -22.30 36.54 33.11
N GLN A 2 -23.10 35.51 33.37
CA GLN A 2 -22.61 34.11 33.39
C GLN A 2 -22.73 33.37 32.04
N GLN A 3 -23.30 33.97 31.02
CA GLN A 3 -23.53 33.32 29.73
C GLN A 3 -22.34 33.40 28.74
N SER A 4 -21.37 34.29 28.97
CA SER A 4 -20.24 34.43 28.03
C SER A 4 -19.10 33.46 28.29
N ALA A 5 -19.02 32.83 29.45
CA ALA A 5 -17.98 31.81 29.73
C ALA A 5 -18.31 30.42 29.17
N ASN A 6 -19.59 30.11 28.99
CA ASN A 6 -20.04 28.80 28.45
C ASN A 6 -19.89 28.68 26.95
N VAL A 7 -19.83 29.77 26.21
CA VAL A 7 -19.72 29.76 24.73
C VAL A 7 -18.31 29.43 24.26
N SER A 8 -17.27 29.79 25.02
CA SER A 8 -15.89 29.47 24.66
C SER A 8 -15.49 28.01 24.95
N GLU A 9 -16.05 27.41 26.00
CA GLU A 9 -15.84 26.01 26.32
C GLU A 9 -16.58 25.07 25.34
N THR A 10 -17.80 25.43 24.95
CA THR A 10 -18.56 24.67 23.95
C THR A 10 -17.91 24.71 22.56
N ASN A 11 -17.26 25.80 22.19
CA ASN A 11 -16.56 25.90 20.90
C ASN A 11 -15.28 25.05 20.87
N ASN A 12 -14.54 24.94 21.96
CA ASN A 12 -13.36 24.07 22.01
C ASN A 12 -13.72 22.58 21.95
N LEU A 13 -14.75 22.17 22.68
CA LEU A 13 -15.25 20.79 22.64
C LEU A 13 -15.80 20.42 21.26
N SER A 14 -16.44 21.36 20.57
CA SER A 14 -16.95 21.10 19.21
C SER A 14 -15.86 20.95 18.16
N LEU A 15 -14.71 21.65 18.30
CA LEU A 15 -13.56 21.53 17.38
C LEU A 15 -12.83 20.20 17.55
N GLU A 16 -12.66 19.72 18.79
CA GLU A 16 -12.10 18.40 19.06
C GLU A 16 -13.00 17.29 18.54
N ASN A 17 -14.29 17.38 18.78
CA ASN A 17 -15.29 16.45 18.26
C ASN A 17 -15.31 16.42 16.72
N ILE A 18 -15.18 17.58 16.08
CA ILE A 18 -15.10 17.66 14.61
C ILE A 18 -13.84 16.97 14.08
N ARG A 19 -12.70 17.14 14.75
CA ARG A 19 -11.45 16.47 14.39
C ARG A 19 -11.56 14.95 14.53
N GLU A 20 -12.10 14.47 15.64
CA GLU A 20 -12.35 13.04 15.87
C GLU A 20 -13.29 12.45 14.83
N ILE A 21 -14.37 13.14 14.50
CA ILE A 21 -15.33 12.71 13.47
C ILE A 21 -14.67 12.70 12.10
N GLN A 22 -13.84 13.69 11.78
CA GLN A 22 -13.10 13.73 10.52
C GLN A 22 -12.05 12.61 10.41
N ASP A 23 -11.34 12.32 11.50
CA ASP A 23 -10.38 11.23 11.56
C ASP A 23 -11.07 9.86 11.46
N GLU A 24 -12.19 9.71 12.12
CA GLU A 24 -13.02 8.50 12.04
C GLU A 24 -13.60 8.32 10.61
N ALA A 25 -14.16 9.37 10.04
CA ALA A 25 -14.65 9.37 8.67
C ALA A 25 -13.54 9.04 7.66
N ALA A 26 -12.35 9.59 7.86
CA ALA A 26 -11.18 9.28 7.02
C ALA A 26 -10.76 7.81 7.13
N ARG A 27 -10.85 7.22 8.32
CA ARG A 27 -10.59 5.79 8.54
C ARG A 27 -11.65 4.91 7.89
N ILE A 28 -12.91 5.26 8.03
CA ILE A 28 -14.05 4.54 7.41
C ILE A 28 -13.94 4.60 5.88
N ASP A 29 -13.66 5.76 5.33
CA ASP A 29 -13.48 5.93 3.88
C ASP A 29 -12.29 5.13 3.35
N SER A 30 -11.20 5.07 4.10
CA SER A 30 -10.03 4.25 3.75
C SER A 30 -10.37 2.77 3.78
N ALA A 31 -11.18 2.34 4.76
CA ALA A 31 -11.62 0.96 4.89
C ALA A 31 -12.60 0.54 3.79
N MET A 32 -13.30 1.48 3.17
CA MET A 32 -14.23 1.22 2.05
C MET A 32 -13.53 1.06 0.71
N MET A 33 -12.31 1.55 0.55
CA MET A 33 -11.53 1.31 -0.67
C MET A 33 -10.93 -0.08 -0.66
N LYS A 34 -11.01 -0.74 -1.81
CA LYS A 34 -10.40 -2.05 -2.03
C LYS A 34 -9.34 -1.95 -3.12
N VAL A 35 -8.32 -2.77 -3.00
CA VAL A 35 -7.19 -2.80 -3.92
C VAL A 35 -7.24 -4.09 -4.72
N VAL A 36 -7.21 -3.96 -6.03
CA VAL A 36 -7.03 -5.09 -6.94
C VAL A 36 -5.53 -5.31 -7.14
N ARG A 37 -5.06 -6.47 -6.72
CA ARG A 37 -3.65 -6.88 -6.90
C ARG A 37 -3.42 -7.37 -8.33
N ARG A 38 -2.16 -7.50 -8.73
CA ARG A 38 -1.77 -7.96 -10.08
C ARG A 38 -2.30 -9.37 -10.41
N ASN A 39 -2.48 -10.22 -9.41
CA ASN A 39 -3.06 -11.55 -9.58
C ASN A 39 -4.60 -11.55 -9.66
N GLY A 40 -5.24 -10.38 -9.64
CA GLY A 40 -6.68 -10.21 -9.66
C GLY A 40 -7.37 -10.32 -8.29
N SER A 41 -6.65 -10.68 -7.23
CA SER A 41 -7.24 -10.74 -5.89
C SER A 41 -7.56 -9.35 -5.37
N VAL A 42 -8.63 -9.24 -4.61
CA VAL A 42 -9.10 -7.99 -4.02
C VAL A 42 -8.84 -8.02 -2.51
N VAL A 43 -8.14 -7.01 -2.03
CA VAL A 43 -7.81 -6.83 -0.61
C VAL A 43 -8.24 -5.46 -0.14
N GLY A 44 -8.36 -5.27 1.18
CA GLY A 44 -8.63 -3.96 1.78
C GLY A 44 -7.47 -2.98 1.53
N PHE A 45 -7.81 -1.70 1.43
CA PHE A 45 -6.82 -0.65 1.32
C PHE A 45 -6.21 -0.35 2.69
N GLU A 46 -4.89 -0.48 2.79
CA GLU A 46 -4.14 -0.23 4.03
C GLU A 46 -3.07 0.83 3.79
N PRO A 47 -3.27 2.07 4.28
CA PRO A 47 -2.27 3.13 4.15
C PRO A 47 -0.92 2.80 4.77
N SER A 48 -0.89 1.96 5.81
CA SER A 48 0.34 1.52 6.47
C SER A 48 1.31 0.80 5.53
N LYS A 49 0.80 0.07 4.55
CA LYS A 49 1.63 -0.60 3.52
C LYS A 49 2.36 0.40 2.64
N ILE A 50 1.73 1.54 2.33
CA ILE A 50 2.36 2.65 1.61
C ILE A 50 3.50 3.24 2.44
N SER A 51 3.25 3.51 3.72
CA SER A 51 4.27 4.03 4.64
C SER A 51 5.48 3.12 4.77
N ILE A 52 5.25 1.82 4.88
CA ILE A 52 6.31 0.80 4.96
C ILE A 52 7.14 0.79 3.67
N ALA A 53 6.50 0.79 2.51
CA ALA A 53 7.19 0.80 1.22
C ALA A 53 8.02 2.07 1.01
N MET A 54 7.49 3.23 1.37
CA MET A 54 8.23 4.50 1.34
C MET A 54 9.43 4.48 2.30
N THR A 55 9.24 4.00 3.53
CA THR A 55 10.31 3.89 4.51
C THR A 55 11.45 3.01 4.00
N LYS A 56 11.13 1.89 3.36
CA LYS A 56 12.14 1.03 2.73
C LYS A 56 12.90 1.73 1.61
N ALA A 57 12.22 2.54 0.81
CA ALA A 57 12.86 3.32 -0.24
C ALA A 57 13.80 4.39 0.33
N PHE A 58 13.42 5.10 1.38
CA PHE A 58 14.28 6.03 2.10
C PHE A 58 15.48 5.32 2.74
N LEU A 59 15.26 4.15 3.32
CA LEU A 59 16.31 3.32 3.89
C LEU A 59 17.37 2.95 2.85
N ALA A 60 16.96 2.57 1.65
CA ALA A 60 17.85 2.19 0.56
C ALA A 60 18.73 3.36 0.08
N VAL A 61 18.22 4.59 0.12
CA VAL A 61 18.94 5.80 -0.32
C VAL A 61 19.79 6.41 0.80
N ASN A 62 19.23 6.53 2.00
CA ASN A 62 19.84 7.26 3.12
C ASN A 62 20.54 6.36 4.14
N GLY A 63 20.39 5.06 4.04
CA GLY A 63 20.88 4.10 5.03
C GLY A 63 20.00 4.03 6.29
N GLY A 64 20.31 3.08 7.18
CA GLY A 64 19.48 2.77 8.35
C GLY A 64 19.30 3.93 9.33
N GLN A 65 20.33 4.73 9.54
CA GLN A 65 20.29 5.89 10.45
C GLN A 65 19.46 7.04 9.87
N GLY A 66 19.58 7.29 8.57
CA GLY A 66 18.80 8.31 7.87
C GLY A 66 17.29 7.99 7.86
N ALA A 67 16.92 6.73 7.65
CA ALA A 67 15.52 6.31 7.66
C ALA A 67 14.88 6.33 9.06
N ALA A 68 15.70 6.20 10.13
CA ALA A 68 15.25 6.30 11.51
C ALA A 68 15.07 7.74 11.99
N SER A 69 15.46 8.74 11.21
CA SER A 69 15.33 10.14 11.60
C SER A 69 13.86 10.57 11.73
N ALA A 70 13.60 11.47 12.69
CA ALA A 70 12.27 12.04 12.89
C ALA A 70 11.75 12.74 11.62
N ARG A 71 12.65 13.41 10.88
CA ARG A 71 12.35 14.07 9.62
C ARG A 71 11.79 13.10 8.57
N VAL A 72 12.42 11.95 8.40
CA VAL A 72 11.99 10.94 7.42
C VAL A 72 10.65 10.36 7.83
N ARG A 73 10.45 10.05 9.10
CA ARG A 73 9.15 9.53 9.60
C ARG A 73 8.01 10.52 9.36
N GLU A 74 8.25 11.78 9.65
CA GLU A 74 7.26 12.84 9.41
C GLU A 74 6.96 13.03 7.93
N LEU A 75 8.00 13.04 7.10
CA LEU A 75 7.89 13.13 5.65
C LEU A 75 7.10 11.95 5.07
N VAL A 76 7.41 10.72 5.48
CA VAL A 76 6.68 9.51 5.05
C VAL A 76 5.21 9.60 5.45
N SER A 77 4.92 10.04 6.67
CA SER A 77 3.54 10.22 7.13
C SER A 77 2.80 11.24 6.26
N GLN A 78 3.40 12.38 5.99
CA GLN A 78 2.81 13.43 5.16
C GLN A 78 2.59 12.96 3.71
N LEU A 79 3.58 12.33 3.11
CA LEU A 79 3.48 11.80 1.74
C LEU A 79 2.42 10.70 1.63
N THR A 80 2.33 9.83 2.64
CA THR A 80 1.28 8.81 2.70
C THR A 80 -0.10 9.43 2.73
N GLN A 81 -0.31 10.45 3.53
CA GLN A 81 -1.58 11.19 3.57
C GLN A 81 -1.90 11.84 2.22
N ASN A 82 -0.91 12.44 1.56
CA ASN A 82 -1.09 13.04 0.24
C ASN A 82 -1.54 12.01 -0.80
N VAL A 83 -0.95 10.82 -0.77
CA VAL A 83 -1.35 9.71 -1.65
C VAL A 83 -2.78 9.27 -1.36
N VAL A 84 -3.13 9.10 -0.10
CA VAL A 84 -4.50 8.72 0.32
C VAL A 84 -5.52 9.76 -0.15
N VAL A 85 -5.23 11.04 0.04
CA VAL A 85 -6.10 12.14 -0.42
C VAL A 85 -6.26 12.11 -1.94
N ALA A 86 -5.19 11.91 -2.69
CA ALA A 86 -5.24 11.84 -4.15
C ALA A 86 -6.08 10.64 -4.64
N LEU A 87 -5.95 9.49 -3.99
CA LEU A 87 -6.75 8.30 -4.31
C LEU A 87 -8.24 8.51 -4.01
N LYS A 88 -8.55 9.14 -2.88
CA LYS A 88 -9.93 9.48 -2.50
C LYS A 88 -10.59 10.46 -3.48
N ARG A 89 -9.83 11.44 -3.96
CA ARG A 89 -10.34 12.39 -4.97
C ARG A 89 -10.73 11.71 -6.27
N ARG A 90 -10.01 10.67 -6.66
CA ARG A 90 -10.32 9.87 -7.85
C ARG A 90 -11.49 8.91 -7.63
N ASN A 91 -11.69 8.47 -6.38
CA ASN A 91 -12.71 7.49 -6.01
C ASN A 91 -13.53 8.01 -4.82
N PRO A 92 -14.35 9.05 -5.01
CA PRO A 92 -15.06 9.70 -3.90
C PRO A 92 -16.12 8.82 -3.23
N THR A 93 -16.60 7.79 -3.93
CA THR A 93 -17.61 6.85 -3.42
C THR A 93 -17.00 5.56 -2.87
N GLY A 94 -15.68 5.49 -2.73
CA GLY A 94 -14.97 4.25 -2.49
C GLY A 94 -14.84 3.43 -3.77
N GLY A 95 -14.77 2.14 -3.68
CA GLY A 95 -14.64 1.25 -4.83
C GLY A 95 -13.27 0.60 -4.89
N THR A 96 -12.91 0.12 -6.07
CA THR A 96 -11.66 -0.61 -6.30
C THR A 96 -10.63 0.23 -7.03
N VAL A 97 -9.39 0.17 -6.54
CA VAL A 97 -8.23 0.83 -7.12
C VAL A 97 -7.20 -0.25 -7.46
N HIS A 98 -6.59 -0.19 -8.63
CA HIS A 98 -5.50 -1.09 -8.97
C HIS A 98 -4.24 -0.75 -8.20
N ILE A 99 -3.48 -1.77 -7.80
CA ILE A 99 -2.21 -1.59 -7.08
C ILE A 99 -1.24 -0.71 -7.88
N GLU A 100 -1.24 -0.78 -9.19
CA GLU A 100 -0.39 0.03 -10.06
C GLU A 100 -0.72 1.51 -9.96
N ASP A 101 -1.99 1.87 -9.86
CA ASP A 101 -2.43 3.26 -9.67
C ASP A 101 -1.94 3.83 -8.33
N ILE A 102 -1.96 3.01 -7.28
CA ILE A 102 -1.42 3.39 -5.97
C ILE A 102 0.09 3.62 -6.08
N GLN A 103 0.80 2.70 -6.72
CA GLN A 103 2.25 2.80 -6.92
C GLN A 103 2.65 4.04 -7.72
N ASP A 104 1.89 4.37 -8.75
CA ASP A 104 2.11 5.57 -9.56
C ASP A 104 1.89 6.84 -8.73
N GLN A 105 0.90 6.87 -7.86
CA GLN A 105 0.65 8.00 -6.95
C GLN A 105 1.77 8.15 -5.91
N VAL A 106 2.31 7.05 -5.39
CA VAL A 106 3.46 7.08 -4.47
C VAL A 106 4.69 7.67 -5.15
N GLU A 107 5.01 7.19 -6.34
CA GLU A 107 6.12 7.69 -7.14
C GLU A 107 5.97 9.20 -7.43
N LEU A 108 4.78 9.61 -7.86
CA LEU A 108 4.48 11.01 -8.15
C LEU A 108 4.61 11.89 -6.92
N ALA A 109 4.14 11.44 -5.76
CA ALA A 109 4.28 12.16 -4.49
C ALA A 109 5.75 12.36 -4.12
N LEU A 110 6.58 11.33 -4.24
CA LEU A 110 8.01 11.40 -3.98
C LEU A 110 8.72 12.37 -4.93
N MET A 111 8.39 12.32 -6.22
CA MET A 111 8.94 13.24 -7.23
C MET A 111 8.55 14.69 -6.98
N ARG A 112 7.29 14.95 -6.66
CA ARG A 112 6.79 16.31 -6.37
C ARG A 112 7.44 16.93 -5.14
N TYR A 113 7.82 16.10 -4.19
CA TYR A 113 8.48 16.56 -2.97
C TYR A 113 10.00 16.75 -3.15
N GLY A 114 10.52 16.50 -4.34
CA GLY A 114 11.94 16.65 -4.65
C GLY A 114 12.80 15.44 -4.30
N GLU A 115 12.19 14.34 -3.88
CA GLU A 115 12.87 13.10 -3.49
C GLU A 115 13.00 12.15 -4.69
N GLN A 116 13.68 12.60 -5.73
CA GLN A 116 13.83 11.83 -6.98
C GLN A 116 14.63 10.54 -6.80
N GLY A 117 15.67 10.57 -5.95
CA GLY A 117 16.46 9.37 -5.64
C GLY A 117 15.63 8.31 -4.92
N VAL A 118 14.80 8.74 -3.99
CA VAL A 118 13.88 7.85 -3.26
C VAL A 118 12.79 7.31 -4.19
N ALA A 119 12.23 8.13 -5.06
CA ALA A 119 11.26 7.70 -6.07
C ALA A 119 11.84 6.62 -6.98
N ARG A 120 13.06 6.81 -7.44
CA ARG A 120 13.77 5.82 -8.26
C ARG A 120 14.01 4.51 -7.50
N SER A 121 14.44 4.59 -6.26
CA SER A 121 14.61 3.42 -5.39
C SER A 121 13.29 2.68 -5.17
N TYR A 122 12.20 3.40 -4.99
CA TYR A 122 10.87 2.83 -4.86
C TYR A 122 10.44 2.05 -6.12
N VAL A 123 10.66 2.60 -7.31
CA VAL A 123 10.35 1.94 -8.58
C VAL A 123 11.17 0.67 -8.76
N LEU A 124 12.46 0.71 -8.46
CA LEU A 124 13.35 -0.45 -8.52
C LEU A 124 12.91 -1.55 -7.53
N TYR A 125 12.54 -1.18 -6.32
CA TYR A 125 12.05 -2.10 -5.30
C TYR A 125 10.76 -2.79 -5.74
N ARG A 126 9.80 -2.04 -6.26
CA ARG A 126 8.53 -2.62 -6.74
C ARG A 126 8.75 -3.56 -7.92
N GLU A 127 9.69 -3.25 -8.82
CA GLU A 127 10.03 -4.09 -9.97
C GLU A 127 10.70 -5.39 -9.52
N GLU A 128 11.65 -5.31 -8.60
CA GLU A 128 12.31 -6.47 -8.00
C GLU A 128 11.31 -7.39 -7.30
N ARG A 129 10.39 -6.84 -6.51
CA ARG A 129 9.32 -7.60 -5.86
C ARG A 129 8.40 -8.27 -6.88
N ASN A 130 8.12 -7.61 -7.98
CA ASN A 130 7.31 -8.19 -9.04
C ASN A 130 8.03 -9.35 -9.73
N GLN A 131 9.31 -9.21 -10.04
CA GLN A 131 10.14 -10.27 -10.61
C GLN A 131 10.24 -11.48 -9.68
N GLU A 132 10.43 -11.28 -8.38
CA GLU A 132 10.43 -12.35 -7.39
C GLU A 132 9.12 -13.13 -7.37
N ARG A 133 7.98 -12.44 -7.41
CA ARG A 133 6.66 -13.09 -7.46
C ARG A 133 6.45 -13.89 -8.72
N VAL A 134 6.85 -13.37 -9.86
CA VAL A 134 6.77 -14.07 -11.15
C VAL A 134 7.64 -15.31 -11.14
N ARG A 135 8.85 -15.21 -10.60
CA ARG A 135 9.79 -16.34 -10.47
C ARG A 135 9.22 -17.42 -9.55
N ALA A 136 8.73 -17.04 -8.35
CA ALA A 136 8.12 -17.96 -7.42
C ALA A 136 6.89 -18.67 -8.00
N LYS A 137 6.08 -17.95 -8.76
CA LYS A 137 4.93 -18.53 -9.46
C LYS A 137 5.35 -19.55 -10.52
N LYS A 138 6.34 -19.23 -11.33
CA LYS A 138 6.89 -20.14 -12.33
C LYS A 138 7.49 -21.41 -11.71
N GLU A 139 8.24 -21.27 -10.63
CA GLU A 139 8.79 -22.41 -9.89
C GLU A 139 7.68 -23.30 -9.34
N ALA A 140 6.64 -22.72 -8.76
CA ALA A 140 5.49 -23.47 -8.26
C ALA A 140 4.72 -24.19 -9.38
N GLU A 141 4.56 -23.54 -10.54
CA GLU A 141 3.93 -24.15 -11.71
C GLU A 141 4.76 -25.30 -12.28
N ILE A 142 6.09 -25.15 -12.32
CA ILE A 142 7.02 -26.20 -12.75
C ILE A 142 6.96 -27.38 -11.79
N ASP A 143 6.99 -27.16 -10.49
CA ASP A 143 6.89 -28.22 -9.49
C ASP A 143 5.57 -28.99 -9.60
N GLN A 144 4.45 -28.29 -9.77
CA GLN A 144 3.15 -28.90 -9.97
C GLN A 144 3.10 -29.66 -11.31
N GLY A 145 3.67 -29.10 -12.35
CA GLY A 145 3.76 -29.75 -13.66
C GLY A 145 4.60 -31.02 -13.63
N VAL A 146 5.72 -30.99 -12.93
CA VAL A 146 6.59 -32.16 -12.75
C VAL A 146 5.87 -33.25 -11.94
N VAL A 147 5.20 -32.90 -10.86
CA VAL A 147 4.43 -33.86 -10.05
C VAL A 147 3.31 -34.50 -10.86
N GLN A 148 2.54 -33.72 -11.63
CA GLN A 148 1.49 -34.26 -12.48
C GLN A 148 2.03 -35.13 -13.61
N SER A 149 3.15 -34.71 -14.22
CA SER A 149 3.81 -35.50 -15.25
C SER A 149 4.31 -36.85 -14.70
N THR A 150 4.89 -36.86 -13.51
CA THR A 150 5.34 -38.07 -12.83
C THR A 150 4.18 -38.97 -12.48
N LEU A 151 3.08 -38.41 -11.97
CA LEU A 151 1.87 -39.17 -11.65
C LEU A 151 1.23 -39.77 -12.92
N ASN A 152 1.18 -39.04 -14.02
CA ASN A 152 0.67 -39.52 -15.29
C ASN A 152 1.57 -40.62 -15.87
N MET A 153 2.87 -40.54 -15.76
CA MET A 153 3.80 -41.58 -16.15
C MET A 153 3.56 -42.90 -15.37
N VAL A 154 3.35 -42.80 -14.05
CA VAL A 154 3.05 -43.94 -13.21
C VAL A 154 1.71 -44.57 -13.55
N VAL A 155 0.68 -43.78 -13.83
CA VAL A 155 -0.65 -44.24 -14.25
C VAL A 155 -0.57 -44.87 -15.63
N ASP A 156 0.13 -44.30 -16.58
CA ASP A 156 0.32 -44.89 -17.93
C ASP A 156 1.15 -46.17 -17.87
N GLY A 157 2.13 -46.25 -16.97
CA GLY A 157 2.90 -47.48 -16.74
C GLY A 157 2.06 -48.61 -16.13
N VAL A 158 1.04 -48.31 -15.35
CA VAL A 158 0.09 -49.26 -14.78
C VAL A 158 -1.05 -49.64 -15.79
N ALA A 159 -1.43 -48.68 -16.64
CA ALA A 159 -2.49 -48.87 -17.63
C ALA A 159 -2.05 -49.64 -18.85
N GLN A 160 -0.77 -49.87 -19.08
CA GLN A 160 -0.21 -50.66 -20.18
C GLN A 160 0.51 -51.88 -19.63
N PRO A 161 -0.20 -52.99 -19.34
CA PRO A 161 0.40 -54.23 -18.86
C PRO A 161 0.98 -55.03 -20.04
N LEU A 162 1.95 -54.47 -20.64
CA LEU A 162 2.72 -55.15 -21.65
C LEU A 162 4.18 -55.24 -21.19
#